data_914dcce0481b004ef4d58cc8af9209a5
#
_entry.id   914dcce0481b004ef4d58cc8af9209a5
#
_cell.length_a   1.000
_cell.length_b   1.000
_cell.length_c   1.000
_cell.angle_alpha   90.00
_cell.angle_beta   90.00
_cell.angle_gamma   90.00
#
_symmetry.space_group_name_H-M   'P 1'
#
loop_
_entity.id
_entity.type
_entity.pdbx_description
1 polymer ?
#
loop_
_entity_poly.entity_id
_entity_poly.type
_entity_poly.pdbx_seq_one_letter_code
_entity_poly.pdbx_strand_id
1 'polypeptide(L)' 'MELFCHLCVALNSLPETQGRRVDACVILGKSYREVAMAEGVSKTSVQESVQSGLAAMRKYLKKVL' A
#
# COMPACT_ATOMS: atom_id res chain seq x y z
N MET A 1 18.76 0.75 9.00
CA MET A 1 17.36 1.11 9.11
C MET A 1 16.89 2.12 8.08
N GLU A 2 17.79 2.55 7.21
CA GLU A 2 17.45 3.51 6.16
C GLU A 2 16.36 2.98 5.23
N LEU A 3 16.44 1.70 4.86
CA LEU A 3 15.43 1.11 3.96
C LEU A 3 14.04 1.16 4.60
N PHE A 4 13.96 0.87 5.90
CA PHE A 4 12.68 0.93 6.61
C PHE A 4 12.14 2.35 6.66
N CYS A 5 13.02 3.34 6.90
CA CYS A 5 12.61 4.75 6.90
C CYS A 5 12.09 5.18 5.54
N HIS A 6 12.77 4.77 4.46
CA HIS A 6 12.32 5.09 3.10
C HIS A 6 10.99 4.43 2.80
N LEU A 7 10.78 3.21 3.28
CA LEU A 7 9.52 2.51 3.09
C LEU A 7 8.37 3.24 3.80
N CYS A 8 8.60 3.69 5.04
CA CYS A 8 7.59 4.42 5.80
C CYS A 8 7.26 5.76 5.14
N VAL A 9 8.26 6.49 4.67
CA VAL A 9 8.05 7.76 3.99
C VAL A 9 7.30 7.54 2.68
N ALA A 10 7.67 6.52 1.91
CA ALA A 10 6.97 6.19 0.68
C ALA A 10 5.50 5.85 0.94
N LEU A 11 5.24 5.07 1.97
CA LEU A 11 3.88 4.70 2.35
C LEU A 11 3.07 5.94 2.75
N ASN A 12 3.66 6.84 3.52
CA ASN A 12 3.00 8.05 3.99
C ASN A 12 2.75 9.07 2.87
N SER A 13 3.48 8.96 1.75
CA SER A 13 3.28 9.85 0.61
C SER A 13 2.07 9.46 -0.23
N LEU A 14 1.49 8.28 0.00
CA LEU A 14 0.31 7.81 -0.74
C LEU A 14 -0.96 8.46 -0.20
N PRO A 15 -2.02 8.55 -1.02
CA PRO A 15 -3.33 8.91 -0.51
C PRO A 15 -3.71 7.98 0.64
N GLU A 16 -4.44 8.49 1.62
CA GLU A 16 -4.76 7.75 2.83
C GLU A 16 -5.36 6.38 2.54
N THR A 17 -6.31 6.31 1.60
CA THR A 17 -6.95 5.04 1.25
C THR A 17 -5.96 4.04 0.67
N GLN A 18 -5.11 4.48 -0.25
CA GLN A 18 -4.10 3.60 -0.84
C GLN A 18 -3.08 3.15 0.19
N GLY A 19 -2.60 4.08 1.00
CA GLY A 19 -1.62 3.77 2.05
C GLY A 19 -2.15 2.74 3.02
N ARG A 20 -3.39 2.89 3.46
CA ARG A 20 -4.03 1.96 4.38
C ARG A 20 -4.16 0.56 3.78
N ARG A 21 -4.55 0.47 2.51
CA ARG A 21 -4.71 -0.81 1.84
C ARG A 21 -3.38 -1.50 1.58
N VAL A 22 -2.37 -0.74 1.19
CA VAL A 22 -1.01 -1.28 1.04
C VAL A 22 -0.50 -1.79 2.38
N ASP A 23 -0.65 -1.01 3.43
CA ASP A 23 -0.24 -1.39 4.77
C ASP A 23 -0.91 -2.71 5.19
N ALA A 24 -2.22 -2.80 5.01
CA ALA A 24 -2.96 -3.99 5.41
C ALA A 24 -2.54 -5.23 4.62
N CYS A 25 -2.36 -5.10 3.31
CA CYS A 25 -2.08 -6.26 2.46
C CYS A 25 -0.61 -6.66 2.45
N VAL A 26 0.29 -5.68 2.46
CA VAL A 26 1.73 -5.96 2.32
C VAL A 26 2.38 -6.15 3.68
N ILE A 27 2.11 -5.27 4.62
CA ILE A 27 2.79 -5.28 5.92
C ILE A 27 2.10 -6.22 6.90
N LEU A 28 0.78 -6.15 7.00
CA LEU A 28 0.00 -6.99 7.90
C LEU A 28 -0.35 -8.36 7.31
N GLY A 29 -0.13 -8.54 6.02
CA GLY A 29 -0.35 -9.83 5.37
C GLY A 29 -1.81 -10.21 5.15
N LYS A 30 -2.73 -9.26 5.19
CA LYS A 30 -4.15 -9.53 4.96
C LYS A 30 -4.42 -9.73 3.47
N SER A 31 -5.42 -10.56 3.15
CA SER A 31 -5.81 -10.76 1.77
C SER A 31 -6.63 -9.56 1.28
N TYR A 32 -6.69 -9.39 -0.04
CA TYR A 32 -7.54 -8.37 -0.65
C TYR A 32 -9.00 -8.56 -0.23
N ARG A 33 -9.43 -9.83 -0.15
CA ARG A 33 -10.78 -10.17 0.22
C ARG A 33 -11.11 -9.72 1.64
N GLU A 34 -10.20 -9.95 2.58
CA GLU A 34 -10.40 -9.53 3.96
C GLU A 34 -10.53 -8.02 4.08
N VAL A 35 -9.65 -7.29 3.40
CA VAL A 35 -9.67 -5.83 3.41
C VAL A 35 -10.95 -5.32 2.74
N ALA A 36 -11.34 -5.93 1.62
CA ALA A 36 -12.55 -5.54 0.91
C ALA A 36 -13.79 -5.71 1.79
N MET A 37 -13.88 -6.83 2.51
CA MET A 37 -14.99 -7.09 3.41
C MET A 37 -15.02 -6.09 4.57
N ALA A 38 -13.86 -5.77 5.13
CA ALA A 38 -13.79 -4.84 6.24
C ALA A 38 -14.18 -3.42 5.81
N GLU A 39 -13.88 -3.03 4.58
CA GLU A 39 -14.17 -1.69 4.08
C GLU A 39 -15.52 -1.60 3.35
N GLY A 40 -16.15 -2.72 3.07
CA GLY A 40 -17.42 -2.74 2.34
C GLY A 40 -17.25 -2.37 0.87
N VAL A 41 -16.13 -2.73 0.27
CA VAL A 41 -15.85 -2.46 -1.15
C VAL A 41 -15.54 -3.77 -1.87
N SER A 42 -15.38 -3.72 -3.19
CA SER A 42 -15.06 -4.90 -3.97
C SER A 42 -13.59 -5.28 -3.82
N LYS A 43 -13.29 -6.56 -4.01
CA LYS A 43 -11.93 -7.07 -3.99
C LYS A 43 -11.08 -6.37 -5.07
N THR A 44 -11.67 -6.13 -6.24
CA THR A 44 -10.98 -5.46 -7.34
C THR A 44 -10.56 -4.05 -6.95
N SER A 45 -11.41 -3.31 -6.24
CA SER A 45 -11.06 -1.97 -5.77
C SER A 45 -9.85 -2.00 -4.85
N VAL A 46 -9.78 -2.96 -3.93
CA VAL A 46 -8.64 -3.11 -3.03
C VAL A 46 -7.39 -3.48 -3.83
N GLN A 47 -7.51 -4.44 -4.72
CA GLN A 47 -6.40 -4.89 -5.54
C GLN A 47 -5.80 -3.75 -6.37
N GLU A 48 -6.64 -2.96 -7.03
CA GLU A 48 -6.20 -1.82 -7.82
C GLU A 48 -5.51 -0.78 -6.94
N SER A 49 -6.06 -0.50 -5.77
CA SER A 49 -5.45 0.46 -4.84
C SER A 49 -4.08 0.00 -4.38
N VAL A 50 -3.95 -1.28 -4.04
CA VAL A 50 -2.67 -1.84 -3.58
C VAL A 50 -1.65 -1.80 -4.71
N GLN A 51 -2.04 -2.19 -5.93
CA GLN A 51 -1.12 -2.19 -7.06
C GLN A 51 -0.68 -0.77 -7.41
N SER A 52 -1.59 0.19 -7.40
CA SER A 52 -1.26 1.59 -7.64
C SER A 52 -0.32 2.13 -6.56
N GLY A 53 -0.61 1.80 -5.31
CA GLY A 53 0.22 2.22 -4.18
C GLY A 53 1.62 1.63 -4.27
N LEU A 54 1.74 0.35 -4.59
CA LEU A 54 3.04 -0.30 -4.72
C LEU A 54 3.84 0.28 -5.87
N ALA A 55 3.19 0.59 -6.98
CA ALA A 55 3.86 1.21 -8.12
C ALA A 55 4.42 2.59 -7.76
N ALA A 56 3.63 3.39 -7.03
CA ALA A 56 4.06 4.70 -6.58
C ALA A 56 5.21 4.60 -5.58
N MET A 57 5.14 3.64 -4.66
CA MET A 57 6.20 3.42 -3.69
C MET A 57 7.49 2.96 -4.37
N ARG A 58 7.37 2.08 -5.36
CA ARG A 58 8.53 1.62 -6.13
C ARG A 58 9.22 2.78 -6.85
N LYS A 59 8.43 3.66 -7.44
CA LYS A 59 8.95 4.85 -8.10
C LYS A 59 9.71 5.73 -7.11
N TYR A 60 9.12 5.96 -5.94
CA TYR A 60 9.74 6.76 -4.90
C TYR A 60 11.05 6.14 -4.44
N LEU A 61 11.04 4.84 -4.12
CA LEU A 61 12.23 4.15 -3.62
C LEU A 61 13.35 4.11 -4.66
N LYS A 62 12.99 3.93 -5.92
CA LYS A 62 13.96 3.94 -7.01
C LYS A 62 14.65 5.31 -7.12
N LYS A 63 13.93 6.37 -6.82
CA LYS A 63 14.44 7.73 -6.90
C LYS A 63 15.39 8.06 -5.75
N VAL A 64 15.13 7.53 -4.54
CA VAL A 64 15.93 7.85 -3.36
C VAL A 64 17.00 6.81 -3.03
N LEU A 65 16.92 5.62 -3.61
CA LEU A 65 17.91 4.58 -3.44
C LEU A 65 18.84 4.48 -4.65
#